data_b5185593b8df37e1b839f4ed6e1ae062
#
_entry.id   b5185593b8df37e1b839f4ed6e1ae062
#
_cell.length_a   1.000
_cell.length_b   1.000
_cell.length_c   1.000
_cell.angle_alpha   90.00
_cell.angle_beta   90.00
_cell.angle_gamma   90.00
#
_symmetry.space_group_name_H-M   'P 1'
#
loop_
_entity.id
_entity.type
_entity.pdbx_description
1 polymer ?
#
loop_
_entity_poly.entity_id
_entity_poly.type
_entity_poly.pdbx_seq_one_letter_code
_entity_poly.pdbx_strand_id
1 'polypeptide(L)'
;MSPRDEIPSLKGQDGEGSVQVHQDPAARIEGAKVFSIYGKGGIGKSTTSSNLSAAFTTLGKRVLQIGCDPKHDSTFTLTGQLQPTVIDILKEVDFHPEELRAEDFVTEGWGGVKCVEAGGPPAGTGCGGYVVGQTVKLLKQHHLLEDTDVVIFDVLGDVVCGGFAAPLQHADRAVIVTANDFDSIYAMNRIIAAVQAKSANYKVRLAGCIANRSRETNEVDRFCDKVGFKRIGHMPDVDAIRRSRLKKKTLFEMEADADILACRAEYVRLAETLWRGTDPLAPAPLPDRDIFELLGFD
;
A
#
# COMPACT_ATOMS: atom_id res chain seq x y z
N MET A 1 45.67 -2.36 25.43
CA MET A 1 44.32 -2.94 25.17
C MET A 1 43.40 -1.80 24.85
N SER A 2 42.86 -1.75 23.66
CA SER A 2 42.04 -0.68 23.12
C SER A 2 40.56 -0.88 23.54
N PRO A 3 39.79 0.17 23.88
CA PRO A 3 38.40 0.05 24.31
C PRO A 3 37.41 -0.34 23.22
N ARG A 4 37.85 -1.01 22.17
CA ARG A 4 37.00 -1.40 21.03
C ARG A 4 36.37 -2.79 21.14
N ASP A 5 36.62 -3.53 22.20
CA ASP A 5 36.21 -4.93 22.32
C ASP A 5 34.90 -5.17 23.09
N GLU A 6 34.22 -4.11 23.49
CA GLU A 6 32.91 -4.22 24.19
C GLU A 6 31.79 -3.49 23.48
N ILE A 7 31.58 -3.74 22.19
CA ILE A 7 30.27 -3.48 21.60
C ILE A 7 29.45 -4.74 21.86
N PRO A 8 28.37 -4.66 22.70
CA PRO A 8 27.48 -5.81 22.86
C PRO A 8 26.98 -6.23 21.47
N SER A 9 27.12 -7.50 21.13
CA SER A 9 26.62 -7.99 19.85
C SER A 9 25.10 -7.77 19.82
N LEU A 10 24.63 -7.00 18.87
CA LEU A 10 23.23 -6.81 18.57
C LEU A 10 22.58 -8.05 17.94
N LYS A 11 23.21 -9.21 18.08
CA LYS A 11 22.64 -10.48 17.65
C LYS A 11 21.60 -10.91 18.67
N GLY A 12 20.37 -11.11 18.23
CA GLY A 12 19.34 -11.80 19.02
C GLY A 12 19.85 -13.16 19.46
N GLN A 13 19.20 -13.77 20.43
CA GLN A 13 19.62 -15.07 21.01
C GLN A 13 19.69 -16.21 19.99
N ASP A 14 19.07 -16.03 18.83
CA ASP A 14 19.05 -16.92 17.65
C ASP A 14 20.11 -16.57 16.58
N GLY A 15 20.91 -15.53 16.81
CA GLY A 15 21.93 -15.09 15.88
C GLY A 15 21.43 -14.32 14.65
N GLU A 16 20.13 -14.21 14.46
CA GLU A 16 19.50 -13.38 13.46
C GLU A 16 19.03 -12.08 14.13
N GLY A 17 19.56 -10.96 13.80
CA GLY A 17 19.24 -9.64 14.38
C GLY A 17 17.79 -9.24 14.21
N SER A 18 16.87 -9.98 14.82
CA SER A 18 15.43 -9.71 14.81
C SER A 18 15.09 -8.69 15.89
N VAL A 19 14.69 -7.51 15.49
CA VAL A 19 14.02 -6.57 16.39
C VAL A 19 12.61 -7.12 16.62
N GLN A 20 12.34 -7.59 17.84
CA GLN A 20 10.97 -7.91 18.23
C GLN A 20 10.17 -6.60 18.29
N VAL A 21 9.34 -6.38 17.30
CA VAL A 21 8.37 -5.28 17.32
C VAL A 21 7.21 -5.73 18.19
N HIS A 22 7.14 -5.24 19.43
CA HIS A 22 5.96 -5.42 20.26
C HIS A 22 4.78 -4.71 19.57
N GLN A 23 3.74 -5.47 19.25
CA GLN A 23 2.49 -4.90 18.76
C GLN A 23 1.86 -4.10 19.91
N ASP A 24 1.64 -2.81 19.69
CA ASP A 24 0.75 -2.04 20.52
C ASP A 24 -0.70 -2.38 20.11
N PRO A 25 -1.49 -3.08 20.96
CA PRO A 25 -2.88 -3.38 20.66
C PRO A 25 -3.70 -2.11 20.41
N ALA A 26 -3.32 -0.98 21.00
CA ALA A 26 -3.95 0.31 20.80
C ALA A 26 -3.68 0.89 19.39
N ALA A 27 -2.69 0.40 18.68
CA ALA A 27 -2.41 0.82 17.30
C ALA A 27 -3.40 0.26 16.26
N ARG A 28 -4.20 -0.75 16.60
CA ARG A 28 -5.08 -1.45 15.66
C ARG A 28 -6.20 -0.53 15.16
N ILE A 29 -6.48 -0.56 13.85
CA ILE A 29 -7.66 0.07 13.26
C ILE A 29 -8.81 -0.93 13.38
N GLU A 30 -9.89 -0.52 14.04
CA GLU A 30 -11.08 -1.33 14.28
C GLU A 30 -12.27 -0.74 13.52
N GLY A 31 -13.25 -1.56 13.18
CA GLY A 31 -14.49 -1.13 12.50
C GLY A 31 -14.38 -0.97 10.99
N ALA A 32 -13.19 -0.72 10.44
CA ALA A 32 -12.94 -0.60 9.01
C ALA A 32 -12.25 -1.84 8.42
N LYS A 33 -12.46 -2.09 7.13
CA LYS A 33 -11.63 -3.03 6.35
C LYS A 33 -10.38 -2.32 5.88
N VAL A 34 -9.22 -2.87 6.20
CA VAL A 34 -7.93 -2.24 5.94
C VAL A 34 -7.16 -2.99 4.86
N PHE A 35 -6.86 -2.31 3.77
CA PHE A 35 -6.09 -2.82 2.64
C PHE A 35 -4.75 -2.12 2.53
N SER A 36 -3.66 -2.87 2.32
CA SER A 36 -2.34 -2.31 1.97
C SER A 36 -2.00 -2.67 0.53
N ILE A 37 -1.66 -1.68 -0.27
CA ILE A 37 -1.33 -1.84 -1.69
C ILE A 37 0.17 -1.82 -1.87
N TYR A 38 0.73 -2.93 -2.32
CA TYR A 38 2.17 -3.15 -2.53
C TYR A 38 2.49 -3.32 -4.00
N GLY A 39 3.77 -3.26 -4.36
CA GLY A 39 4.27 -3.49 -5.70
C GLY A 39 5.55 -2.71 -5.97
N LYS A 40 6.25 -3.03 -7.04
CA LYS A 40 7.48 -2.36 -7.49
C LYS A 40 7.31 -0.83 -7.62
N GLY A 41 8.38 -0.08 -7.42
CA GLY A 41 8.40 1.36 -7.69
C GLY A 41 7.95 1.67 -9.12
N GLY A 42 7.04 2.65 -9.30
CA GLY A 42 6.55 3.05 -10.63
C GLY A 42 5.50 2.15 -11.27
N ILE A 43 5.10 1.03 -10.65
CA ILE A 43 4.13 0.07 -11.20
C ILE A 43 2.70 0.60 -11.28
N GLY A 44 2.40 1.72 -10.62
CA GLY A 44 1.07 2.34 -10.62
C GLY A 44 0.26 2.10 -9.36
N LYS A 45 0.89 1.80 -8.23
CA LYS A 45 0.21 1.62 -6.92
C LYS A 45 -0.70 2.79 -6.58
N SER A 46 -0.17 4.02 -6.57
CA SER A 46 -0.92 5.23 -6.21
C SER A 46 -2.11 5.47 -7.14
N THR A 47 -1.96 5.20 -8.43
CA THR A 47 -3.07 5.25 -9.39
C THR A 47 -4.12 4.19 -9.09
N THR A 48 -3.69 2.97 -8.74
CA THR A 48 -4.58 1.88 -8.36
C THR A 48 -5.28 2.20 -7.04
N SER A 49 -4.58 2.68 -6.03
CA SER A 49 -5.13 3.06 -4.73
C SER A 49 -6.21 4.13 -4.87
N SER A 50 -5.93 5.22 -5.61
CA SER A 50 -6.89 6.31 -5.80
C SER A 50 -8.15 5.89 -6.57
N ASN A 51 -8.00 5.07 -7.63
CA ASN A 51 -9.16 4.58 -8.37
C ASN A 51 -9.93 3.50 -7.60
N LEU A 52 -9.26 2.70 -6.78
CA LEU A 52 -9.92 1.74 -5.89
C LEU A 52 -10.68 2.47 -4.77
N SER A 53 -10.12 3.54 -4.20
CA SER A 53 -10.82 4.42 -3.24
C SER A 53 -12.07 5.02 -3.86
N ALA A 54 -11.96 5.56 -5.09
CA ALA A 54 -13.10 6.08 -5.83
C ALA A 54 -14.16 4.98 -6.11
N ALA A 55 -13.73 3.77 -6.47
CA ALA A 55 -14.64 2.64 -6.69
C ALA A 55 -15.39 2.25 -5.39
N PHE A 56 -14.72 2.20 -4.25
CA PHE A 56 -15.39 1.94 -2.98
C PHE A 56 -16.43 3.03 -2.64
N THR A 57 -16.12 4.30 -2.95
CA THR A 57 -17.06 5.40 -2.75
C THR A 57 -18.30 5.24 -3.61
N THR A 58 -18.18 4.78 -4.87
CA THR A 58 -19.35 4.49 -5.72
C THR A 58 -20.21 3.33 -5.19
N LEU A 59 -19.63 2.47 -4.36
CA LEU A 59 -20.36 1.42 -3.63
C LEU A 59 -20.96 1.92 -2.30
N GLY A 60 -20.96 3.23 -2.05
CA GLY A 60 -21.48 3.85 -0.85
C GLY A 60 -20.63 3.64 0.40
N LYS A 61 -19.32 3.39 0.25
CA LYS A 61 -18.39 3.22 1.37
C LYS A 61 -17.68 4.53 1.71
N ARG A 62 -17.53 4.80 3.00
CA ARG A 62 -16.71 5.90 3.52
C ARG A 62 -15.26 5.44 3.52
N VAL A 63 -14.41 6.12 2.75
CA VAL A 63 -13.04 5.70 2.47
C VAL A 63 -12.03 6.68 3.04
N LEU A 64 -10.97 6.16 3.62
CA LEU A 64 -9.76 6.89 4.00
C LEU A 64 -8.57 6.31 3.22
N GLN A 65 -7.88 7.14 2.44
CA GLN A 65 -6.63 6.77 1.79
C GLN A 65 -5.44 7.44 2.48
N ILE A 66 -4.43 6.62 2.80
CA ILE A 66 -3.18 7.05 3.46
C ILE A 66 -2.01 6.76 2.52
N GLY A 67 -1.37 7.80 2.02
CA GLY A 67 -0.12 7.71 1.27
C GLY A 67 1.08 7.54 2.20
N CYS A 68 1.89 6.51 1.98
CA CYS A 68 3.05 6.18 2.81
C CYS A 68 4.39 6.35 2.05
N ASP A 69 4.38 7.01 0.90
CA ASP A 69 5.58 7.27 0.10
C ASP A 69 6.10 8.69 0.38
N PRO A 70 7.41 8.89 0.58
CA PRO A 70 8.01 10.23 0.72
C PRO A 70 7.69 11.21 -0.40
N LYS A 71 7.30 10.72 -1.58
CA LYS A 71 6.87 11.58 -2.72
C LYS A 71 5.52 12.24 -2.51
N HIS A 72 4.74 11.81 -1.51
CA HIS A 72 3.41 12.33 -1.14
C HIS A 72 2.48 12.62 -2.33
N ASP A 73 2.44 11.69 -3.30
CA ASP A 73 1.64 11.80 -4.52
C ASP A 73 0.53 10.72 -4.61
N SER A 74 0.26 10.05 -3.50
CA SER A 74 -0.74 8.98 -3.43
C SER A 74 -2.15 9.50 -3.67
N THR A 75 -2.50 10.58 -3.00
CA THR A 75 -3.85 11.17 -3.03
C THR A 75 -4.04 12.22 -4.12
N PHE A 76 -3.00 12.48 -4.90
CA PHE A 76 -2.95 13.54 -5.92
C PHE A 76 -4.11 13.53 -6.92
N THR A 77 -4.54 12.36 -7.38
CA THR A 77 -5.65 12.25 -8.35
C THR A 77 -7.03 12.31 -7.69
N LEU A 78 -7.11 12.14 -6.38
CA LEU A 78 -8.35 12.31 -5.61
C LEU A 78 -8.59 13.78 -5.25
N THR A 79 -7.51 14.52 -4.96
CA THR A 79 -7.58 15.90 -4.45
C THR A 79 -7.29 16.96 -5.51
N GLY A 80 -6.73 16.55 -6.65
CA GLY A 80 -6.31 17.45 -7.72
C GLY A 80 -5.03 18.23 -7.45
N GLN A 81 -4.40 18.06 -6.28
CA GLN A 81 -3.20 18.76 -5.85
C GLN A 81 -2.34 17.89 -4.93
N LEU A 82 -1.07 18.25 -4.75
CA LEU A 82 -0.21 17.64 -3.73
C LEU A 82 -0.63 18.15 -2.35
N GLN A 83 -0.67 17.23 -1.37
CA GLN A 83 -1.01 17.56 0.01
C GLN A 83 0.26 17.72 0.86
N PRO A 84 0.22 18.55 1.91
CA PRO A 84 1.27 18.53 2.93
C PRO A 84 1.32 17.15 3.60
N THR A 85 2.48 16.75 4.07
CA THR A 85 2.62 15.48 4.77
C THR A 85 2.42 15.65 6.28
N VAL A 86 1.90 14.62 6.94
CA VAL A 86 1.76 14.61 8.40
C VAL A 86 3.09 14.91 9.09
N ILE A 87 4.20 14.38 8.58
CA ILE A 87 5.51 14.65 9.19
C ILE A 87 5.95 16.11 9.03
N ASP A 88 5.61 16.76 7.93
CA ASP A 88 5.97 18.17 7.74
C ASP A 88 5.10 19.07 8.63
N ILE A 89 3.80 18.80 8.71
CA ILE A 89 2.88 19.51 9.60
C ILE A 89 3.30 19.33 11.09
N LEU A 90 3.68 18.13 11.50
CA LEU A 90 4.18 17.88 12.87
C LEU A 90 5.45 18.68 13.16
N LYS A 91 6.33 18.88 12.18
CA LYS A 91 7.52 19.76 12.38
C LYS A 91 7.15 21.22 12.58
N GLU A 92 6.10 21.70 11.89
CA GLU A 92 5.65 23.10 12.02
C GLU A 92 5.13 23.42 13.44
N VAL A 93 4.66 22.41 14.16
CA VAL A 93 4.21 22.52 15.57
C VAL A 93 5.20 21.87 16.55
N ASP A 94 6.49 21.81 16.21
CA ASP A 94 7.54 21.24 17.07
C ASP A 94 7.19 19.84 17.66
N PHE A 95 6.46 19.01 16.87
CA PHE A 95 5.94 17.69 17.26
C PHE A 95 4.94 17.72 18.43
N HIS A 96 4.16 18.81 18.55
CA HIS A 96 3.04 18.95 19.48
C HIS A 96 1.71 18.58 18.76
N PRO A 97 1.36 17.28 18.64
CA PRO A 97 0.18 16.82 17.89
C PRO A 97 -1.15 17.33 18.48
N GLU A 98 -1.17 17.74 19.74
CA GLU A 98 -2.32 18.34 20.43
C GLU A 98 -2.70 19.72 19.88
N GLU A 99 -1.83 20.39 19.16
CA GLU A 99 -2.09 21.67 18.51
C GLU A 99 -2.76 21.51 17.14
N LEU A 100 -2.75 20.29 16.57
CA LEU A 100 -3.28 20.01 15.23
C LEU A 100 -4.78 19.78 15.27
N ARG A 101 -5.48 20.28 14.23
CA ARG A 101 -6.87 19.97 13.94
C ARG A 101 -6.93 19.00 12.78
N ALA A 102 -8.05 18.27 12.63
CA ALA A 102 -8.22 17.30 11.56
C ALA A 102 -8.00 17.91 10.15
N GLU A 103 -8.47 19.16 9.93
CA GLU A 103 -8.33 19.90 8.69
C GLU A 103 -6.90 20.27 8.30
N ASP A 104 -5.96 20.21 9.24
CA ASP A 104 -4.57 20.53 8.96
C ASP A 104 -3.87 19.39 8.20
N PHE A 105 -4.33 18.13 8.37
CA PHE A 105 -3.68 16.95 7.77
C PHE A 105 -4.63 16.02 7.00
N VAL A 106 -5.94 16.28 6.99
CA VAL A 106 -6.91 15.53 6.19
C VAL A 106 -7.54 16.44 5.16
N THR A 107 -7.49 16.02 3.91
CA THR A 107 -8.16 16.71 2.80
C THR A 107 -9.27 15.82 2.26
N GLU A 108 -10.44 16.40 1.99
CA GLU A 108 -11.50 15.69 1.30
C GLU A 108 -11.21 15.66 -0.21
N GLY A 109 -11.13 14.47 -0.77
CA GLY A 109 -10.97 14.21 -2.18
C GLY A 109 -12.29 13.87 -2.87
N TRP A 110 -12.20 13.46 -4.12
CA TRP A 110 -13.36 13.09 -4.93
C TRP A 110 -14.30 12.10 -4.21
N GLY A 111 -15.60 12.38 -4.27
CA GLY A 111 -16.64 11.54 -3.69
C GLY A 111 -16.62 11.45 -2.16
N GLY A 112 -15.94 12.37 -1.47
CA GLY A 112 -15.85 12.38 -0.02
C GLY A 112 -14.76 11.45 0.54
N VAL A 113 -13.81 11.01 -0.29
CA VAL A 113 -12.65 10.24 0.19
C VAL A 113 -11.79 11.11 1.10
N LYS A 114 -11.59 10.68 2.35
CA LYS A 114 -10.62 11.32 3.23
C LYS A 114 -9.20 10.95 2.76
N CYS A 115 -8.37 11.96 2.52
CA CYS A 115 -7.03 11.83 1.96
C CYS A 115 -5.99 12.32 2.96
N VAL A 116 -4.98 11.50 3.24
CA VAL A 116 -3.88 11.82 4.14
C VAL A 116 -2.57 11.38 3.49
N GLU A 117 -1.56 12.24 3.50
CA GLU A 117 -0.18 11.89 3.12
C GLU A 117 0.67 11.80 4.39
N ALA A 118 1.06 10.58 4.78
CA ALA A 118 1.94 10.40 5.93
C ALA A 118 3.32 11.02 5.67
N GLY A 119 3.81 10.87 4.45
CA GLY A 119 5.14 11.29 4.05
C GLY A 119 6.21 10.27 4.43
N GLY A 120 7.45 10.71 4.42
CA GLY A 120 8.61 9.92 4.82
C GLY A 120 9.51 10.69 5.76
N PRO A 121 10.36 9.98 6.53
CA PRO A 121 11.35 10.66 7.36
C PRO A 121 12.30 11.48 6.49
N PRO A 122 12.84 12.58 6.99
CA PRO A 122 13.89 13.32 6.30
C PRO A 122 15.06 12.41 5.93
N ALA A 123 15.73 12.69 4.83
CA ALA A 123 16.86 11.90 4.37
C ALA A 123 17.92 11.73 5.50
N GLY A 124 18.28 10.50 5.80
CA GLY A 124 19.25 10.18 6.85
C GLY A 124 18.71 10.18 8.29
N THR A 125 17.43 10.42 8.51
CA THR A 125 16.84 10.49 9.85
C THR A 125 15.58 9.62 9.99
N GLY A 126 15.60 8.64 10.89
CA GLY A 126 14.42 7.90 11.29
C GLY A 126 13.95 6.80 10.31
N CYS A 127 12.83 6.18 10.63
CA CYS A 127 12.22 5.08 9.90
C CYS A 127 10.82 5.48 9.42
N GLY A 128 10.48 5.16 8.15
CA GLY A 128 9.14 5.38 7.60
C GLY A 128 8.02 4.74 8.43
N GLY A 129 8.33 3.68 9.17
CA GLY A 129 7.39 3.05 10.09
C GLY A 129 6.92 3.95 11.23
N TYR A 130 7.80 4.82 11.73
CA TYR A 130 7.44 5.82 12.74
C TYR A 130 6.39 6.78 12.22
N VAL A 131 6.58 7.29 10.98
CA VAL A 131 5.67 8.27 10.37
C VAL A 131 4.26 7.69 10.19
N VAL A 132 4.16 6.44 9.69
CA VAL A 132 2.87 5.73 9.58
C VAL A 132 2.21 5.55 10.94
N GLY A 133 2.98 5.18 11.98
CA GLY A 133 2.49 5.04 13.34
C GLY A 133 1.94 6.35 13.90
N GLN A 134 2.65 7.48 13.71
CA GLN A 134 2.18 8.81 14.13
C GLN A 134 0.91 9.22 13.37
N THR A 135 0.85 8.96 12.06
CA THR A 135 -0.35 9.23 11.26
C THR A 135 -1.57 8.48 11.79
N VAL A 136 -1.45 7.18 12.05
CA VAL A 136 -2.56 6.38 12.60
C VAL A 136 -2.96 6.86 13.99
N LYS A 137 -1.99 7.28 14.83
CA LYS A 137 -2.27 7.83 16.15
C LYS A 137 -3.07 9.13 16.06
N LEU A 138 -2.68 10.07 15.19
CA LEU A 138 -3.43 11.30 14.93
C LEU A 138 -4.85 11.02 14.45
N LEU A 139 -5.02 10.13 13.48
CA LEU A 139 -6.34 9.74 12.97
C LEU A 139 -7.26 9.21 14.08
N LYS A 140 -6.72 8.46 15.03
CA LYS A 140 -7.48 7.98 16.20
C LYS A 140 -7.81 9.10 17.17
N GLN A 141 -6.86 9.98 17.51
CA GLN A 141 -7.05 11.10 18.41
C GLN A 141 -8.16 12.05 17.93
N HIS A 142 -8.30 12.19 16.61
CA HIS A 142 -9.33 13.01 15.97
C HIS A 142 -10.59 12.23 15.57
N HIS A 143 -10.76 10.98 16.02
CA HIS A 143 -11.94 10.13 15.75
C HIS A 143 -12.25 9.90 14.26
N LEU A 144 -11.25 10.05 13.39
CA LEU A 144 -11.42 10.00 11.92
C LEU A 144 -11.61 8.57 11.39
N LEU A 145 -11.35 7.55 12.20
CA LEU A 145 -11.51 6.15 11.86
C LEU A 145 -12.91 5.60 12.21
N GLU A 146 -13.63 6.23 13.14
CA GLU A 146 -14.93 5.77 13.63
C GLU A 146 -16.00 5.77 12.53
N ASP A 147 -15.92 6.75 11.62
CA ASP A 147 -16.82 6.92 10.47
C ASP A 147 -16.17 6.45 9.15
N THR A 148 -15.32 5.44 9.21
CA THR A 148 -14.61 4.91 8.03
C THR A 148 -14.93 3.43 7.84
N ASP A 149 -15.38 3.06 6.63
CA ASP A 149 -15.69 1.68 6.27
C ASP A 149 -14.48 0.97 5.65
N VAL A 150 -13.63 1.73 4.94
CA VAL A 150 -12.45 1.23 4.22
C VAL A 150 -11.25 2.14 4.44
N VAL A 151 -10.12 1.55 4.81
CA VAL A 151 -8.81 2.23 4.84
C VAL A 151 -7.92 1.61 3.78
N ILE A 152 -7.30 2.46 2.94
CA ILE A 152 -6.31 2.04 1.95
C ILE A 152 -4.96 2.67 2.30
N PHE A 153 -3.97 1.84 2.57
CA PHE A 153 -2.57 2.25 2.63
C PHE A 153 -1.92 2.09 1.26
N ASP A 154 -1.52 3.18 0.64
CA ASP A 154 -0.66 3.18 -0.54
C ASP A 154 0.80 3.15 -0.11
N VAL A 155 1.41 1.97 -0.22
CA VAL A 155 2.72 1.69 0.37
C VAL A 155 3.84 1.96 -0.62
N LEU A 156 4.98 2.44 -0.14
CA LEU A 156 6.17 2.63 -0.97
C LEU A 156 6.65 1.32 -1.63
N GLY A 157 7.43 1.44 -2.72
CA GLY A 157 7.80 0.29 -3.55
C GLY A 157 8.88 -0.64 -2.99
N ASP A 158 9.69 -0.18 -2.03
CA ASP A 158 10.86 -0.91 -1.57
C ASP A 158 10.57 -1.82 -0.36
N VAL A 159 10.90 -3.10 -0.49
CA VAL A 159 10.56 -4.17 0.48
C VAL A 159 11.37 -4.11 1.78
N VAL A 160 12.45 -3.33 1.82
CA VAL A 160 13.51 -3.44 2.85
C VAL A 160 13.42 -2.46 4.01
N CYS A 161 12.43 -1.59 4.09
CA CYS A 161 12.37 -0.59 5.15
C CYS A 161 11.17 -0.74 6.11
N GLY A 162 11.25 -0.11 7.28
CA GLY A 162 10.17 -0.08 8.26
C GLY A 162 8.88 0.55 7.72
N GLY A 163 8.97 1.47 6.74
CA GLY A 163 7.82 2.03 6.03
C GLY A 163 7.02 0.99 5.25
N PHE A 164 7.68 -0.05 4.71
CA PHE A 164 7.00 -1.19 4.10
C PHE A 164 6.23 -2.03 5.14
N ALA A 165 6.83 -2.24 6.31
CA ALA A 165 6.28 -3.15 7.32
C ALA A 165 5.16 -2.53 8.18
N ALA A 166 5.19 -1.21 8.41
CA ALA A 166 4.26 -0.54 9.31
C ALA A 166 2.79 -0.67 8.87
N PRO A 167 2.41 -0.47 7.59
CA PRO A 167 1.03 -0.68 7.16
C PRO A 167 0.52 -2.11 7.36
N LEU A 168 1.41 -3.13 7.34
CA LEU A 168 1.02 -4.53 7.56
C LEU A 168 0.48 -4.79 8.96
N GLN A 169 0.87 -4.00 9.96
CA GLN A 169 0.36 -4.13 11.34
C GLN A 169 -1.13 -3.80 11.41
N HIS A 170 -1.59 -2.91 10.55
CA HIS A 170 -2.97 -2.43 10.53
C HIS A 170 -3.84 -3.18 9.53
N ALA A 171 -3.24 -3.74 8.47
CA ALA A 171 -3.96 -4.31 7.34
C ALA A 171 -4.65 -5.64 7.66
N ASP A 172 -5.83 -5.82 7.08
CA ASP A 172 -6.50 -7.12 7.00
C ASP A 172 -6.01 -7.91 5.79
N ARG A 173 -5.81 -7.21 4.67
CA ARG A 173 -5.37 -7.79 3.41
C ARG A 173 -4.30 -6.95 2.74
N ALA A 174 -3.28 -7.63 2.21
CA ALA A 174 -2.28 -7.06 1.31
C ALA A 174 -2.62 -7.44 -0.13
N VAL A 175 -2.69 -6.43 -1.00
CA VAL A 175 -2.91 -6.57 -2.45
C VAL A 175 -1.61 -6.17 -3.15
N ILE A 176 -1.18 -6.94 -4.13
CA ILE A 176 0.07 -6.67 -4.85
C ILE A 176 -0.27 -6.18 -6.26
N VAL A 177 0.22 -5.00 -6.63
CA VAL A 177 0.18 -4.49 -8.00
C VAL A 177 1.46 -4.93 -8.71
N THR A 178 1.32 -5.60 -9.83
CA THR A 178 2.41 -6.13 -10.66
C THR A 178 2.17 -5.79 -12.14
N ALA A 179 3.11 -6.15 -13.01
CA ALA A 179 2.92 -6.12 -14.46
C ALA A 179 3.44 -7.43 -15.07
N ASN A 180 3.13 -7.65 -16.36
CA ASN A 180 3.49 -8.87 -17.07
C ASN A 180 4.93 -8.80 -17.60
N ASP A 181 5.87 -8.44 -16.71
CA ASP A 181 7.31 -8.38 -16.98
C ASP A 181 8.11 -9.02 -15.84
N PHE A 182 9.35 -9.43 -16.15
CA PHE A 182 10.23 -10.11 -15.21
C PHE A 182 10.41 -9.33 -13.91
N ASP A 183 10.82 -8.07 -13.99
CA ASP A 183 11.17 -7.28 -12.81
C ASP A 183 9.98 -7.10 -11.86
N SER A 184 8.77 -6.95 -12.42
CA SER A 184 7.53 -6.76 -11.64
C SER A 184 7.11 -8.06 -10.96
N ILE A 185 7.25 -9.21 -11.65
CA ILE A 185 6.94 -10.54 -11.10
C ILE A 185 8.01 -10.92 -10.06
N TYR A 186 9.28 -10.65 -10.31
CA TYR A 186 10.35 -10.86 -9.33
C TYR A 186 10.11 -10.05 -8.05
N ALA A 187 9.76 -8.77 -8.19
CA ALA A 187 9.39 -7.93 -7.04
C ALA A 187 8.16 -8.48 -6.31
N MET A 188 7.14 -8.96 -7.04
CA MET A 188 5.95 -9.59 -6.45
C MET A 188 6.33 -10.82 -5.61
N ASN A 189 7.24 -11.69 -6.10
CA ASN A 189 7.74 -12.84 -5.35
C ASN A 189 8.40 -12.43 -4.02
N ARG A 190 9.22 -11.38 -4.05
CA ARG A 190 9.88 -10.84 -2.83
C ARG A 190 8.87 -10.24 -1.85
N ILE A 191 7.85 -9.53 -2.35
CA ILE A 191 6.77 -8.98 -1.52
C ILE A 191 5.96 -10.09 -0.87
N ILE A 192 5.61 -11.16 -1.61
CA ILE A 192 4.92 -12.33 -1.07
C ILE A 192 5.69 -12.89 0.13
N ALA A 193 6.99 -13.16 -0.03
CA ALA A 193 7.84 -13.66 1.03
C ALA A 193 7.86 -12.73 2.26
N ALA A 194 7.99 -11.41 2.03
CA ALA A 194 8.03 -10.43 3.10
C ALA A 194 6.69 -10.33 3.87
N VAL A 195 5.54 -10.35 3.18
CA VAL A 195 4.22 -10.33 3.82
C VAL A 195 3.98 -11.61 4.62
N GLN A 196 4.37 -12.77 4.09
CA GLN A 196 4.23 -14.05 4.80
C GLN A 196 5.08 -14.09 6.08
N ALA A 197 6.31 -13.62 6.03
CA ALA A 197 7.15 -13.51 7.22
C ALA A 197 6.51 -12.65 8.31
N LYS A 198 5.75 -11.62 7.95
CA LYS A 198 5.01 -10.77 8.90
C LYS A 198 3.67 -11.36 9.32
N SER A 199 3.07 -12.21 8.50
CA SER A 199 1.79 -12.89 8.83
C SER A 199 1.87 -13.80 10.06
N ALA A 200 3.06 -14.19 10.48
CA ALA A 200 3.27 -14.92 11.75
C ALA A 200 2.91 -14.04 12.97
N ASN A 201 3.15 -12.72 12.87
CA ASN A 201 2.96 -11.77 13.97
C ASN A 201 1.78 -10.83 13.77
N TYR A 202 1.26 -10.69 12.54
CA TYR A 202 0.18 -9.76 12.19
C TYR A 202 -1.02 -10.50 11.60
N LYS A 203 -2.21 -9.89 11.71
CA LYS A 203 -3.45 -10.45 11.13
C LYS A 203 -3.47 -10.42 9.60
N VAL A 204 -2.58 -9.65 8.97
CA VAL A 204 -2.55 -9.46 7.52
C VAL A 204 -2.44 -10.77 6.77
N ARG A 205 -3.21 -10.89 5.70
CA ARG A 205 -3.15 -12.01 4.75
C ARG A 205 -3.11 -11.47 3.33
N LEU A 206 -2.49 -12.21 2.43
CA LEU A 206 -2.46 -11.89 1.01
C LEU A 206 -3.84 -12.08 0.39
N ALA A 207 -4.32 -11.10 -0.37
CA ALA A 207 -5.60 -11.15 -1.09
C ALA A 207 -5.46 -11.62 -2.54
N GLY A 208 -4.31 -11.33 -3.16
CA GLY A 208 -4.04 -11.59 -4.56
C GLY A 208 -3.27 -10.45 -5.21
N CYS A 209 -3.06 -10.54 -6.53
CA CYS A 209 -2.41 -9.48 -7.29
C CYS A 209 -3.33 -8.87 -8.36
N ILE A 210 -2.99 -7.64 -8.74
CA ILE A 210 -3.57 -6.90 -9.88
C ILE A 210 -2.48 -6.77 -10.92
N ALA A 211 -2.68 -7.38 -12.11
CA ALA A 211 -1.83 -7.14 -13.27
C ALA A 211 -2.17 -5.76 -13.83
N ASN A 212 -1.25 -4.82 -13.70
CA ASN A 212 -1.42 -3.43 -14.12
C ASN A 212 -0.51 -3.11 -15.30
N ARG A 213 -0.92 -2.18 -16.16
CA ARG A 213 -0.15 -1.73 -17.34
C ARG A 213 0.29 -2.91 -18.23
N SER A 214 -0.56 -3.90 -18.38
CA SER A 214 -0.25 -5.13 -19.10
C SER A 214 -1.29 -5.38 -20.20
N ARG A 215 -0.82 -5.62 -21.41
CA ARG A 215 -1.72 -6.05 -22.53
C ARG A 215 -2.15 -7.50 -22.33
N GLU A 216 -1.23 -8.30 -21.85
CA GLU A 216 -1.40 -9.74 -21.59
C GLU A 216 -1.05 -10.03 -20.14
N THR A 217 -1.45 -11.18 -19.61
CA THR A 217 -1.23 -11.57 -18.22
C THR A 217 -0.64 -12.97 -18.08
N ASN A 218 -0.20 -13.59 -19.20
CA ASN A 218 0.28 -14.96 -19.25
C ASN A 218 1.43 -15.26 -18.28
N GLU A 219 2.41 -14.35 -18.15
CA GLU A 219 3.54 -14.54 -17.24
C GLU A 219 3.10 -14.39 -15.76
N VAL A 220 2.24 -13.41 -15.49
CA VAL A 220 1.65 -13.24 -14.15
C VAL A 220 0.81 -14.47 -13.78
N ASP A 221 -0.02 -14.97 -14.69
CA ASP A 221 -0.87 -16.14 -14.45
C ASP A 221 -0.02 -17.39 -14.23
N ARG A 222 1.02 -17.61 -15.07
CA ARG A 222 1.96 -18.73 -14.93
C ARG A 222 2.69 -18.72 -13.59
N PHE A 223 3.13 -17.53 -13.15
CA PHE A 223 3.73 -17.38 -11.82
C PHE A 223 2.72 -17.65 -10.72
N CYS A 224 1.52 -17.09 -10.79
CA CYS A 224 0.46 -17.27 -9.81
C CYS A 224 0.10 -18.76 -9.64
N ASP A 225 -0.07 -19.48 -10.73
CA ASP A 225 -0.36 -20.92 -10.71
C ASP A 225 0.78 -21.70 -10.06
N LYS A 226 2.04 -21.35 -10.36
CA LYS A 226 3.24 -22.02 -9.82
C LYS A 226 3.36 -21.88 -8.30
N VAL A 227 3.06 -20.69 -7.76
CA VAL A 227 3.25 -20.39 -6.33
C VAL A 227 1.98 -20.54 -5.50
N GLY A 228 0.84 -20.87 -6.09
CA GLY A 228 -0.45 -20.92 -5.39
C GLY A 228 -0.97 -19.53 -5.02
N PHE A 229 -0.70 -18.53 -5.87
CA PHE A 229 -1.23 -17.18 -5.73
C PHE A 229 -2.39 -16.93 -6.68
N LYS A 230 -3.04 -15.77 -6.62
CA LYS A 230 -4.22 -15.49 -7.45
C LYS A 230 -4.16 -14.08 -8.01
N ARG A 231 -4.34 -13.96 -9.33
CA ARG A 231 -4.65 -12.67 -9.95
C ARG A 231 -6.13 -12.35 -9.72
N ILE A 232 -6.41 -11.26 -9.01
CA ILE A 232 -7.77 -10.80 -8.69
C ILE A 232 -8.24 -9.70 -9.62
N GLY A 233 -7.35 -9.08 -10.39
CA GLY A 233 -7.70 -8.02 -11.32
C GLY A 233 -6.70 -7.82 -12.44
N HIS A 234 -7.14 -7.13 -13.50
CA HIS A 234 -6.32 -6.75 -14.64
C HIS A 234 -6.66 -5.34 -15.11
N MET A 235 -5.67 -4.45 -15.09
CA MET A 235 -5.73 -3.11 -15.68
C MET A 235 -4.88 -3.08 -16.94
N PRO A 236 -5.49 -2.94 -18.11
CA PRO A 236 -4.75 -2.90 -19.37
C PRO A 236 -3.87 -1.64 -19.45
N ASP A 237 -2.87 -1.69 -20.32
CA ASP A 237 -2.06 -0.52 -20.67
C ASP A 237 -2.82 0.36 -21.68
N VAL A 238 -3.68 1.24 -21.17
CA VAL A 238 -4.50 2.15 -21.97
C VAL A 238 -4.22 3.62 -21.64
N ASP A 239 -4.32 4.47 -22.65
CA ASP A 239 -4.05 5.91 -22.52
C ASP A 239 -5.01 6.62 -21.55
N ALA A 240 -6.19 6.07 -21.32
CA ALA A 240 -7.18 6.59 -20.38
C ALA A 240 -6.58 6.80 -18.97
N ILE A 241 -5.78 5.84 -18.49
CA ILE A 241 -5.14 5.91 -17.16
C ILE A 241 -4.08 7.04 -17.14
N ARG A 242 -3.27 7.18 -18.18
CA ARG A 242 -2.30 8.28 -18.30
C ARG A 242 -2.99 9.65 -18.36
N ARG A 243 -4.06 9.76 -19.17
CA ARG A 243 -4.84 11.00 -19.32
C ARG A 243 -5.48 11.44 -17.98
N SER A 244 -6.01 10.49 -17.19
CA SER A 244 -6.60 10.81 -15.90
C SER A 244 -5.57 11.46 -14.96
N ARG A 245 -4.37 10.88 -14.88
CA ARG A 245 -3.28 11.43 -14.05
C ARG A 245 -2.80 12.80 -14.53
N LEU A 246 -2.69 13.02 -15.85
CA LEU A 246 -2.35 14.34 -16.40
C LEU A 246 -3.41 15.40 -16.09
N LYS A 247 -4.67 15.02 -16.04
CA LYS A 247 -5.80 15.88 -15.65
C LYS A 247 -5.96 16.01 -14.14
N LYS A 248 -5.12 15.35 -13.33
CA LYS A 248 -5.17 15.31 -11.87
C LYS A 248 -6.53 14.79 -11.35
N LYS A 249 -7.06 13.76 -12.00
CA LYS A 249 -8.39 13.21 -11.72
C LYS A 249 -8.32 11.70 -11.61
N THR A 250 -9.23 11.12 -10.84
CA THR A 250 -9.51 9.69 -10.94
C THR A 250 -10.20 9.36 -12.27
N LEU A 251 -10.20 8.10 -12.67
CA LEU A 251 -10.99 7.68 -13.84
C LEU A 251 -12.48 7.99 -13.65
N PHE A 252 -12.97 8.03 -12.42
CA PHE A 252 -14.38 8.26 -12.09
C PHE A 252 -14.83 9.71 -12.34
N GLU A 253 -13.91 10.65 -12.45
CA GLU A 253 -14.15 12.06 -12.79
C GLU A 253 -13.94 12.38 -14.27
N MET A 254 -13.38 11.44 -15.02
CA MET A 254 -13.10 11.66 -16.43
C MET A 254 -14.40 11.59 -17.25
N GLU A 255 -14.44 12.30 -18.36
CA GLU A 255 -15.48 12.10 -19.37
C GLU A 255 -15.39 10.65 -19.89
N ALA A 256 -16.56 9.99 -19.99
CA ALA A 256 -16.63 8.58 -20.31
C ALA A 256 -16.31 8.32 -21.78
N ASP A 257 -15.35 7.44 -22.02
CA ASP A 257 -15.11 6.74 -23.27
C ASP A 257 -15.06 5.21 -22.97
N ALA A 258 -14.90 4.38 -24.00
CA ALA A 258 -14.94 2.93 -23.85
C ALA A 258 -13.87 2.42 -22.87
N ASP A 259 -12.63 2.93 -22.96
CA ASP A 259 -11.51 2.52 -22.10
C ASP A 259 -11.75 2.95 -20.66
N ILE A 260 -12.24 4.18 -20.45
CA ILE A 260 -12.56 4.70 -19.13
C ILE A 260 -13.66 3.86 -18.47
N LEU A 261 -14.72 3.55 -19.21
CA LEU A 261 -15.83 2.72 -18.71
C LEU A 261 -15.36 1.31 -18.35
N ALA A 262 -14.54 0.68 -19.19
CA ALA A 262 -13.98 -0.64 -18.94
C ALA A 262 -13.09 -0.66 -17.68
N CYS A 263 -12.21 0.34 -17.53
CA CYS A 263 -11.36 0.47 -16.35
C CYS A 263 -12.18 0.75 -15.08
N ARG A 264 -13.20 1.62 -15.14
CA ARG A 264 -14.11 1.85 -13.99
C ARG A 264 -14.81 0.56 -13.57
N ALA A 265 -15.36 -0.18 -14.53
CA ALA A 265 -16.04 -1.45 -14.25
C ALA A 265 -15.11 -2.45 -13.55
N GLU A 266 -13.85 -2.54 -13.98
CA GLU A 266 -12.88 -3.42 -13.35
C GLU A 266 -12.51 -2.96 -11.93
N TYR A 267 -12.33 -1.65 -11.67
CA TYR A 267 -12.11 -1.14 -10.32
C TYR A 267 -13.31 -1.38 -9.40
N VAL A 268 -14.55 -1.22 -9.90
CA VAL A 268 -15.76 -1.52 -9.13
C VAL A 268 -15.83 -3.01 -8.80
N ARG A 269 -15.57 -3.89 -9.77
CA ARG A 269 -15.51 -5.34 -9.55
C ARG A 269 -14.45 -5.73 -8.52
N LEU A 270 -13.27 -5.09 -8.55
CA LEU A 270 -12.21 -5.27 -7.56
C LEU A 270 -12.65 -4.81 -6.17
N ALA A 271 -13.25 -3.63 -6.07
CA ALA A 271 -13.76 -3.10 -4.80
C ALA A 271 -14.83 -4.02 -4.20
N GLU A 272 -15.77 -4.52 -5.00
CA GLU A 272 -16.75 -5.53 -4.56
C GLU A 272 -16.10 -6.82 -4.07
N THR A 273 -15.11 -7.34 -4.83
CA THR A 273 -14.38 -8.56 -4.47
C THR A 273 -13.68 -8.40 -3.13
N LEU A 274 -12.96 -7.30 -2.93
CA LEU A 274 -12.27 -6.99 -1.69
C LEU A 274 -13.26 -6.73 -0.54
N TRP A 275 -14.40 -6.08 -0.83
CA TRP A 275 -15.42 -5.83 0.18
C TRP A 275 -16.10 -7.12 0.66
N ARG A 276 -16.46 -8.03 -0.25
CA ARG A 276 -17.02 -9.35 0.12
C ARG A 276 -16.01 -10.17 0.93
N GLY A 277 -14.74 -9.94 0.68
CA GLY A 277 -13.61 -10.67 1.27
C GLY A 277 -13.04 -11.68 0.29
N THR A 278 -11.74 -11.87 0.36
CA THR A 278 -11.00 -12.91 -0.36
C THR A 278 -10.56 -13.97 0.63
N ASP A 279 -10.53 -15.23 0.20
CA ASP A 279 -9.91 -16.28 1.00
C ASP A 279 -8.44 -15.93 1.25
N PRO A 280 -7.94 -16.19 2.47
CA PRO A 280 -6.53 -15.99 2.77
C PRO A 280 -5.67 -16.90 1.88
N LEU A 281 -4.71 -16.31 1.18
CA LEU A 281 -3.78 -17.04 0.35
C LEU A 281 -2.46 -17.26 1.10
N ALA A 282 -1.89 -18.45 0.95
CA ALA A 282 -0.60 -18.85 1.50
C ALA A 282 0.31 -19.37 0.37
N PRO A 283 0.68 -18.49 -0.59
CA PRO A 283 1.52 -18.89 -1.72
C PRO A 283 2.91 -19.29 -1.23
N ALA A 284 3.58 -20.17 -1.99
CA ALA A 284 4.97 -20.57 -1.74
C ALA A 284 5.90 -19.76 -2.68
N PRO A 285 6.55 -18.67 -2.19
CA PRO A 285 7.45 -17.88 -3.02
C PRO A 285 8.62 -18.73 -3.51
N LEU A 286 9.05 -18.48 -4.75
CA LEU A 286 10.13 -19.23 -5.38
C LEU A 286 11.51 -18.74 -4.92
N PRO A 287 12.52 -19.64 -4.81
CA PRO A 287 13.91 -19.26 -4.80
C PRO A 287 14.29 -18.45 -6.05
N ASP A 288 15.27 -17.57 -5.93
CA ASP A 288 15.68 -16.70 -7.04
C ASP A 288 15.98 -17.48 -8.34
N ARG A 289 16.69 -18.60 -8.25
CA ARG A 289 16.99 -19.44 -9.41
C ARG A 289 15.72 -19.94 -10.11
N ASP A 290 14.76 -20.44 -9.35
CA ASP A 290 13.55 -21.05 -9.89
C ASP A 290 12.64 -20.01 -10.58
N ILE A 291 12.65 -18.74 -10.11
CA ILE A 291 11.90 -17.69 -10.78
C ILE A 291 12.55 -17.28 -12.10
N PHE A 292 13.90 -17.28 -12.18
CA PHE A 292 14.60 -17.04 -13.44
C PHE A 292 14.26 -18.13 -14.48
N GLU A 293 14.33 -19.40 -14.09
CA GLU A 293 13.94 -20.52 -14.96
C GLU A 293 12.47 -20.42 -15.39
N LEU A 294 11.56 -20.11 -14.45
CA LEU A 294 10.14 -19.96 -14.74
C LEU A 294 9.87 -18.90 -15.81
N LEU A 295 10.59 -17.79 -15.79
CA LEU A 295 10.38 -16.65 -16.70
C LEU A 295 11.28 -16.68 -17.94
N GLY A 296 12.06 -17.76 -18.16
CA GLY A 296 12.83 -18.00 -19.38
C GLY A 296 14.19 -17.29 -19.43
N PHE A 297 14.78 -17.02 -18.27
CA PHE A 297 16.16 -16.53 -18.13
C PHE A 297 17.02 -17.69 -17.63
N ASP A 298 17.54 -18.50 -18.56
CA ASP A 298 18.48 -19.59 -18.27
C ASP A 298 19.92 -19.11 -18.02
#